data_f735ef24cc42d8629e65479422ade6c9
#
_entry.id   f735ef24cc42d8629e65479422ade6c9
#
_cell.length_a   1.000
_cell.length_b   1.000
_cell.length_c   1.000
_cell.angle_alpha   90.00
_cell.angle_beta   90.00
_cell.angle_gamma   90.00
#
_symmetry.space_group_name_H-M   'P 1'
#
loop_
_entity.id
_entity.type
_entity.pdbx_description
1 polymer ?
#
loop_
_entity_poly.entity_id
_entity_poly.type
_entity_poly.pdbx_seq_one_letter_code
_entity_poly.pdbx_strand_id
1 'polypeptide(L)'
;TFTMPDSKVTVEVTFVEEGDELSFVDVAKSDYYYDAVKWAVENGVTTGVTDTIFAPGNPCTRAQTVSFLWRAAGMPQAANRVNLFTDVSVNDYYYEAVLWAVENGITGGTTATTFSPNATCTRAQVVTFLWRYSKEDASILPVFTDVAEGDYYYGAVAWAVENGVTTGVTDTSFVPGNPCTRGQIVTFLYRAAGSPAVSGTAEFGDVATNAYYADAVAWAAKNGITGGIGGGLFGSGNDCT
;
A
#
# COMPACT_ATOMS: atom_id res chain seq x y z
N THR A 1 40.25 28.13 -4.43
CA THR A 1 41.59 27.76 -3.91
C THR A 1 41.52 27.74 -2.42
N PHE A 2 41.72 26.59 -1.82
CA PHE A 2 41.80 26.40 -0.38
C PHE A 2 43.28 26.40 0.02
N THR A 3 43.67 27.24 0.96
CA THR A 3 45.05 27.28 1.46
C THR A 3 45.11 26.42 2.73
N MET A 4 45.89 25.35 2.71
CA MET A 4 46.10 24.49 3.90
C MET A 4 46.88 25.26 4.95
N PRO A 5 46.44 25.28 6.22
CA PRO A 5 47.22 25.84 7.31
C PRO A 5 48.42 24.94 7.65
N ASP A 6 49.49 25.54 8.16
CA ASP A 6 50.76 24.86 8.56
C ASP A 6 50.63 23.95 9.80
N SER A 7 49.41 23.69 10.26
CA SER A 7 49.12 22.81 11.41
C SER A 7 48.31 21.60 10.98
N LYS A 8 48.45 20.49 11.73
CA LYS A 8 47.71 19.25 11.51
C LYS A 8 46.20 19.54 11.58
N VAL A 9 45.54 19.38 10.43
CA VAL A 9 44.08 19.47 10.34
C VAL A 9 43.51 18.05 10.38
N THR A 10 42.66 17.75 11.34
CA THR A 10 41.86 16.53 11.36
C THR A 10 40.50 16.87 10.75
N VAL A 11 40.18 16.25 9.61
CA VAL A 11 38.84 16.36 9.02
C VAL A 11 38.09 15.09 9.43
N GLU A 12 37.10 15.23 10.28
CA GLU A 12 36.11 14.18 10.52
C GLU A 12 35.05 14.29 9.43
N VAL A 13 34.98 13.28 8.57
CA VAL A 13 33.90 13.12 7.60
C VAL A 13 32.89 12.19 8.22
N THR A 14 31.79 12.73 8.71
CA THR A 14 30.62 11.93 9.11
C THR A 14 29.80 11.67 7.87
N PHE A 15 29.79 10.43 7.40
CA PHE A 15 28.84 10.00 6.39
C PHE A 15 27.50 9.79 7.10
N VAL A 16 26.55 10.68 6.85
CA VAL A 16 25.14 10.42 7.13
C VAL A 16 24.66 9.63 5.92
N GLU A 17 24.21 8.40 6.10
CA GLU A 17 23.46 7.69 5.07
C GLU A 17 22.20 8.52 4.76
N GLU A 18 22.26 9.32 3.73
CA GLU A 18 21.09 9.95 3.14
C GLU A 18 20.34 8.86 2.39
N GLY A 19 19.18 8.41 2.88
CA GLY A 19 18.29 7.64 2.07
C GLY A 19 17.39 6.60 2.72
N ASP A 20 17.43 6.40 4.04
CA ASP A 20 16.65 5.32 4.66
C ASP A 20 15.29 5.77 5.27
N GLU A 21 14.98 7.06 5.28
CA GLU A 21 13.74 7.60 5.84
C GLU A 21 12.81 8.17 4.76
N LEU A 22 11.50 7.93 4.95
CA LEU A 22 10.48 8.58 4.13
C LEU A 22 10.51 10.10 4.35
N SER A 23 10.36 10.87 3.27
CA SER A 23 10.24 12.33 3.34
C SER A 23 8.87 12.81 3.85
N PHE A 24 7.91 11.89 4.03
CA PHE A 24 6.54 12.22 4.41
C PHE A 24 6.42 12.47 5.92
N VAL A 25 6.04 13.70 6.30
CA VAL A 25 5.89 14.09 7.69
C VAL A 25 4.63 13.52 8.37
N ASP A 26 3.70 12.99 7.58
CA ASP A 26 2.45 12.36 8.01
C ASP A 26 2.49 10.83 7.94
N VAL A 27 3.67 10.24 7.79
CA VAL A 27 3.91 8.80 7.84
C VAL A 27 4.98 8.51 8.87
N ALA A 28 4.56 8.09 10.05
CA ALA A 28 5.49 7.75 11.11
C ALA A 28 6.00 6.31 10.98
N LYS A 29 7.23 6.06 11.44
CA LYS A 29 7.80 4.68 11.49
C LYS A 29 6.94 3.71 12.31
N SER A 30 6.10 4.22 13.20
CA SER A 30 5.15 3.45 14.01
C SER A 30 3.88 3.04 13.28
N ASP A 31 3.62 3.58 12.09
CA ASP A 31 2.38 3.33 11.37
C ASP A 31 2.41 1.93 10.72
N TYR A 32 1.30 1.20 10.81
CA TYR A 32 1.19 -0.15 10.25
C TYR A 32 1.42 -0.22 8.74
N TYR A 33 1.29 0.90 8.06
CA TYR A 33 1.51 1.05 6.61
C TYR A 33 2.89 1.64 6.26
N TYR A 34 3.77 1.93 7.24
CA TYR A 34 5.06 2.57 6.98
C TYR A 34 5.89 1.85 5.92
N ASP A 35 6.12 0.54 6.11
CA ASP A 35 6.91 -0.25 5.16
C ASP A 35 6.23 -0.40 3.81
N ALA A 36 4.90 -0.51 3.80
CA ALA A 36 4.16 -0.52 2.55
C ALA A 36 4.30 0.81 1.79
N VAL A 37 4.30 1.95 2.50
CA VAL A 37 4.56 3.27 1.90
C VAL A 37 6.01 3.38 1.45
N LYS A 38 6.98 2.94 2.27
CA LYS A 38 8.41 2.91 1.93
C LYS A 38 8.65 2.08 0.67
N TRP A 39 8.16 0.84 0.66
CA TRP A 39 8.21 -0.03 -0.52
C TRP A 39 7.58 0.64 -1.76
N ALA A 40 6.43 1.28 -1.60
CA ALA A 40 5.73 1.93 -2.69
C ALA A 40 6.51 3.14 -3.26
N VAL A 41 7.25 3.88 -2.42
CA VAL A 41 8.15 4.97 -2.86
C VAL A 41 9.37 4.40 -3.57
N GLU A 42 10.05 3.42 -2.95
CA GLU A 42 11.26 2.79 -3.50
C GLU A 42 11.02 2.12 -4.86
N ASN A 43 9.82 1.59 -5.07
CA ASN A 43 9.42 0.95 -6.33
C ASN A 43 8.66 1.89 -7.29
N GLY A 44 8.62 3.19 -7.01
CA GLY A 44 7.99 4.19 -7.88
C GLY A 44 6.47 4.08 -7.98
N VAL A 45 5.83 3.34 -7.10
CA VAL A 45 4.35 3.18 -7.05
C VAL A 45 3.68 4.49 -6.65
N THR A 46 4.31 5.25 -5.75
CA THR A 46 3.83 6.56 -5.31
C THR A 46 4.97 7.55 -5.09
N THR A 47 4.66 8.83 -5.25
CA THR A 47 5.52 9.97 -4.87
C THR A 47 4.85 10.85 -3.81
N GLY A 48 3.77 10.36 -3.18
CA GLY A 48 2.96 11.14 -2.25
C GLY A 48 1.87 11.98 -2.93
N VAL A 49 1.19 12.79 -2.15
CA VAL A 49 0.29 13.86 -2.60
C VAL A 49 1.11 15.14 -2.87
N THR A 50 2.14 15.35 -2.07
CA THR A 50 3.22 16.32 -2.27
C THR A 50 4.55 15.63 -1.91
N ASP A 51 5.67 16.34 -2.06
CA ASP A 51 7.00 15.80 -1.71
C ASP A 51 7.13 15.44 -0.23
N THR A 52 6.26 15.98 0.63
CA THR A 52 6.32 15.81 2.10
C THR A 52 5.03 15.27 2.71
N ILE A 53 3.98 15.03 1.92
CA ILE A 53 2.67 14.54 2.39
C ILE A 53 2.24 13.32 1.58
N PHE A 54 1.97 12.22 2.25
CA PHE A 54 1.39 11.01 1.68
C PHE A 54 -0.13 10.97 1.81
N ALA A 55 -0.68 11.53 2.89
CA ALA A 55 -2.10 11.53 3.27
C ALA A 55 -2.68 10.11 3.46
N PRO A 56 -2.12 9.26 4.36
CA PRO A 56 -2.48 7.85 4.49
C PRO A 56 -3.94 7.61 4.88
N GLY A 57 -4.54 8.53 5.62
CA GLY A 57 -5.93 8.48 6.07
C GLY A 57 -6.95 8.91 5.01
N ASN A 58 -6.52 9.51 3.91
CA ASN A 58 -7.45 9.98 2.88
C ASN A 58 -8.02 8.80 2.08
N PRO A 59 -9.33 8.79 1.78
CA PRO A 59 -9.92 7.84 0.85
C PRO A 59 -9.23 7.92 -0.51
N CYS A 60 -8.90 6.77 -1.08
CA CYS A 60 -8.28 6.72 -2.40
C CYS A 60 -9.35 6.67 -3.49
N THR A 61 -9.13 7.40 -4.58
CA THR A 61 -10.02 7.34 -5.72
C THR A 61 -9.73 6.11 -6.58
N ARG A 62 -10.67 5.75 -7.45
CA ARG A 62 -10.50 4.66 -8.41
C ARG A 62 -9.32 4.92 -9.35
N ALA A 63 -9.14 6.16 -9.81
CA ALA A 63 -8.00 6.56 -10.64
C ALA A 63 -6.66 6.36 -9.91
N GLN A 64 -6.58 6.77 -8.65
CA GLN A 64 -5.37 6.57 -7.83
C GLN A 64 -5.07 5.09 -7.61
N THR A 65 -6.11 4.28 -7.34
CA THR A 65 -5.95 2.83 -7.11
C THR A 65 -5.39 2.12 -8.34
N VAL A 66 -5.96 2.34 -9.54
CA VAL A 66 -5.42 1.71 -10.76
C VAL A 66 -4.04 2.24 -11.12
N SER A 67 -3.74 3.52 -10.81
CA SER A 67 -2.41 4.10 -11.05
C SER A 67 -1.35 3.47 -10.13
N PHE A 68 -1.67 3.21 -8.86
CA PHE A 68 -0.76 2.50 -7.96
C PHE A 68 -0.49 1.07 -8.46
N LEU A 69 -1.54 0.34 -8.85
CA LEU A 69 -1.40 -1.01 -9.37
C LEU A 69 -0.60 -1.04 -10.67
N TRP A 70 -0.85 -0.13 -11.59
CA TRP A 70 -0.12 0.00 -12.85
C TRP A 70 1.36 0.30 -12.64
N ARG A 71 1.69 1.21 -11.70
CA ARG A 71 3.07 1.52 -11.32
C ARG A 71 3.76 0.33 -10.65
N ALA A 72 3.08 -0.36 -9.73
CA ALA A 72 3.58 -1.58 -9.11
C ALA A 72 3.86 -2.70 -10.15
N ALA A 73 3.11 -2.71 -11.25
CA ALA A 73 3.34 -3.61 -12.39
C ALA A 73 4.47 -3.16 -13.34
N GLY A 74 5.18 -2.06 -13.03
CA GLY A 74 6.27 -1.53 -13.84
C GLY A 74 5.82 -0.64 -15.01
N MET A 75 4.61 -0.05 -14.92
CA MET A 75 4.05 0.89 -15.90
C MET A 75 3.99 0.35 -17.34
N PRO A 76 3.48 -0.88 -17.57
CA PRO A 76 3.40 -1.44 -18.91
C PRO A 76 2.46 -0.62 -19.80
N GLN A 77 2.86 -0.42 -21.06
CA GLN A 77 1.98 0.24 -22.02
C GLN A 77 0.89 -0.72 -22.49
N ALA A 78 -0.36 -0.24 -22.54
CA ALA A 78 -1.44 -0.97 -23.17
C ALA A 78 -1.21 -1.07 -24.70
N ALA A 79 -1.33 -2.27 -25.24
CA ALA A 79 -1.27 -2.49 -26.69
C ALA A 79 -2.54 -1.95 -27.39
N ASN A 80 -3.68 -2.09 -26.74
CA ASN A 80 -4.95 -1.52 -27.20
C ASN A 80 -5.11 -0.09 -26.66
N ARG A 81 -5.10 0.89 -27.57
CA ARG A 81 -5.20 2.33 -27.24
C ARG A 81 -6.64 2.86 -27.32
N VAL A 82 -7.65 1.97 -27.40
CA VAL A 82 -9.06 2.37 -27.46
C VAL A 82 -9.55 2.73 -26.06
N ASN A 83 -9.84 4.01 -25.84
CA ASN A 83 -10.50 4.47 -24.62
C ASN A 83 -12.01 4.26 -24.74
N LEU A 84 -12.58 3.44 -23.86
CA LEU A 84 -14.00 3.14 -23.79
C LEU A 84 -14.78 4.16 -22.97
N PHE A 85 -14.11 4.99 -22.17
CA PHE A 85 -14.72 5.83 -21.14
C PHE A 85 -14.77 7.30 -21.55
N THR A 86 -15.94 7.89 -21.43
CA THR A 86 -16.19 9.31 -21.75
C THR A 86 -15.67 10.27 -20.68
N ASP A 87 -15.40 9.75 -19.47
CA ASP A 87 -14.92 10.48 -18.30
C ASP A 87 -13.41 10.26 -18.03
N VAL A 88 -12.68 9.76 -19.02
CA VAL A 88 -11.22 9.59 -18.99
C VAL A 88 -10.63 10.29 -20.21
N SER A 89 -9.83 11.34 -19.98
CA SER A 89 -9.16 12.12 -21.02
C SER A 89 -7.73 11.65 -21.26
N VAL A 90 -7.25 11.79 -22.48
CA VAL A 90 -5.83 11.49 -22.84
C VAL A 90 -4.81 12.31 -22.04
N ASN A 91 -5.24 13.46 -21.49
CA ASN A 91 -4.38 14.31 -20.66
C ASN A 91 -4.40 13.98 -19.18
N ASP A 92 -5.24 13.02 -18.76
CA ASP A 92 -5.32 12.62 -17.35
C ASP A 92 -4.09 11.79 -16.94
N TYR A 93 -3.56 12.02 -15.74
CA TYR A 93 -2.38 11.31 -15.23
C TYR A 93 -2.59 9.79 -15.13
N TYR A 94 -3.84 9.36 -15.05
CA TYR A 94 -4.24 7.95 -14.94
C TYR A 94 -4.65 7.33 -16.28
N TYR A 95 -4.57 8.07 -17.40
CA TYR A 95 -5.02 7.59 -18.71
C TYR A 95 -4.40 6.25 -19.10
N GLU A 96 -3.07 6.15 -19.08
CA GLU A 96 -2.33 4.93 -19.41
C GLU A 96 -2.67 3.77 -18.46
N ALA A 97 -2.79 4.07 -17.17
CA ALA A 97 -3.15 3.09 -16.16
C ALA A 97 -4.56 2.51 -16.38
N VAL A 98 -5.52 3.34 -16.79
CA VAL A 98 -6.89 2.90 -17.10
C VAL A 98 -6.91 2.04 -18.36
N LEU A 99 -6.24 2.43 -19.44
CA LEU A 99 -6.16 1.61 -20.66
C LEU A 99 -5.56 0.22 -20.38
N TRP A 100 -4.44 0.20 -19.65
CA TRP A 100 -3.80 -1.04 -19.24
C TRP A 100 -4.71 -1.91 -18.37
N ALA A 101 -5.41 -1.31 -17.40
CA ALA A 101 -6.31 -2.04 -16.51
C ALA A 101 -7.50 -2.65 -17.26
N VAL A 102 -8.03 -1.97 -18.29
CA VAL A 102 -9.08 -2.50 -19.16
C VAL A 102 -8.54 -3.67 -20.01
N GLU A 103 -7.40 -3.48 -20.66
CA GLU A 103 -6.78 -4.53 -21.50
C GLU A 103 -6.49 -5.81 -20.72
N ASN A 104 -6.07 -5.68 -19.46
CA ASN A 104 -5.77 -6.82 -18.58
C ASN A 104 -7.01 -7.39 -17.84
N GLY A 105 -8.20 -6.86 -18.11
CA GLY A 105 -9.44 -7.33 -17.48
C GLY A 105 -9.58 -6.94 -16.00
N ILE A 106 -8.73 -6.04 -15.51
CA ILE A 106 -8.74 -5.58 -14.11
C ILE A 106 -9.99 -4.76 -13.81
N THR A 107 -10.41 -3.94 -14.79
CA THR A 107 -11.64 -3.16 -14.70
C THR A 107 -12.38 -3.12 -16.04
N GLY A 108 -13.71 -3.08 -15.97
CA GLY A 108 -14.59 -2.75 -17.11
C GLY A 108 -15.32 -1.42 -16.92
N GLY A 109 -14.88 -0.58 -15.96
CA GLY A 109 -15.56 0.66 -15.59
C GLY A 109 -16.62 0.45 -14.50
N THR A 110 -17.35 1.51 -14.22
CA THR A 110 -18.58 1.49 -13.40
C THR A 110 -19.82 1.28 -14.26
N THR A 111 -19.73 1.67 -15.53
CA THR A 111 -20.65 1.34 -16.62
C THR A 111 -19.83 1.01 -17.87
N ALA A 112 -20.48 0.65 -18.96
CA ALA A 112 -19.80 0.38 -20.23
C ALA A 112 -19.04 1.60 -20.78
N THR A 113 -19.40 2.81 -20.39
CA THR A 113 -18.84 4.07 -20.92
C THR A 113 -18.30 5.02 -19.86
N THR A 114 -18.29 4.64 -18.58
CA THR A 114 -17.76 5.45 -17.49
C THR A 114 -16.82 4.64 -16.60
N PHE A 115 -15.67 5.21 -16.27
CA PHE A 115 -14.72 4.66 -15.32
C PHE A 115 -14.96 5.16 -13.91
N SER A 116 -15.50 6.36 -13.75
CA SER A 116 -15.69 7.10 -12.48
C SER A 116 -14.36 7.34 -11.74
N PRO A 117 -13.39 8.05 -12.36
CA PRO A 117 -12.03 8.19 -11.86
C PRO A 117 -11.96 8.80 -10.45
N ASN A 118 -12.84 9.77 -10.17
CA ASN A 118 -12.87 10.51 -8.91
C ASN A 118 -13.73 9.85 -7.81
N ALA A 119 -14.44 8.75 -8.14
CA ALA A 119 -15.19 8.02 -7.14
C ALA A 119 -14.24 7.33 -6.15
N THR A 120 -14.59 7.37 -4.87
CA THR A 120 -13.85 6.66 -3.82
C THR A 120 -13.83 5.17 -4.11
N CYS A 121 -12.65 4.55 -4.03
CA CYS A 121 -12.49 3.12 -4.18
C CYS A 121 -12.82 2.39 -2.88
N THR A 122 -13.74 1.44 -2.92
CA THR A 122 -14.09 0.64 -1.75
C THR A 122 -13.09 -0.50 -1.53
N ARG A 123 -13.07 -1.06 -0.32
CA ARG A 123 -12.22 -2.22 0.02
C ARG A 123 -12.48 -3.40 -0.91
N ALA A 124 -13.75 -3.69 -1.22
CA ALA A 124 -14.14 -4.73 -2.18
C ALA A 124 -13.58 -4.47 -3.59
N GLN A 125 -13.61 -3.23 -4.06
CA GLN A 125 -13.07 -2.87 -5.38
C GLN A 125 -11.55 -3.02 -5.43
N VAL A 126 -10.84 -2.63 -4.37
CA VAL A 126 -9.37 -2.77 -4.30
C VAL A 126 -8.95 -4.23 -4.40
N VAL A 127 -9.51 -5.11 -3.54
CA VAL A 127 -9.14 -6.54 -3.58
C VAL A 127 -9.57 -7.19 -4.89
N THR A 128 -10.68 -6.73 -5.51
CA THR A 128 -11.10 -7.21 -6.84
C THR A 128 -10.11 -6.82 -7.93
N PHE A 129 -9.55 -5.60 -7.89
CA PHE A 129 -8.52 -5.19 -8.85
C PHE A 129 -7.23 -6.01 -8.68
N LEU A 130 -6.79 -6.22 -7.45
CA LEU A 130 -5.60 -7.04 -7.14
C LEU A 130 -5.79 -8.50 -7.57
N TRP A 131 -6.93 -9.09 -7.25
CA TRP A 131 -7.27 -10.46 -7.65
C TRP A 131 -7.28 -10.64 -9.17
N ARG A 132 -7.95 -9.74 -9.89
CA ARG A 132 -7.99 -9.80 -11.35
C ARG A 132 -6.60 -9.60 -11.98
N TYR A 133 -5.75 -8.81 -11.32
CA TYR A 133 -4.36 -8.65 -11.77
C TYR A 133 -3.54 -9.92 -11.54
N SER A 134 -3.70 -10.61 -10.41
CA SER A 134 -2.97 -11.85 -10.12
C SER A 134 -3.34 -12.98 -11.08
N LYS A 135 -4.58 -13.01 -11.58
CA LYS A 135 -5.14 -14.08 -12.42
C LYS A 135 -5.14 -15.46 -11.73
N GLU A 136 -5.14 -15.46 -10.41
CA GLU A 136 -5.16 -16.65 -9.57
C GLU A 136 -6.56 -16.90 -9.03
N ASP A 137 -6.98 -18.17 -8.95
CA ASP A 137 -8.21 -18.55 -8.29
C ASP A 137 -7.96 -18.88 -6.83
N ALA A 138 -8.95 -18.60 -5.97
CA ALA A 138 -8.89 -18.99 -4.56
C ALA A 138 -9.32 -20.45 -4.39
N SER A 139 -8.63 -21.16 -3.50
CA SER A 139 -8.98 -22.54 -3.11
C SER A 139 -9.79 -22.59 -1.79
N ILE A 140 -9.89 -21.47 -1.08
CA ILE A 140 -10.65 -21.35 0.17
C ILE A 140 -11.94 -20.53 -0.03
N LEU A 141 -12.84 -20.60 0.95
CA LEU A 141 -14.02 -19.73 1.03
C LEU A 141 -13.75 -18.56 1.99
N PRO A 142 -14.34 -17.37 1.77
CA PRO A 142 -14.25 -16.29 2.73
C PRO A 142 -14.96 -16.64 4.03
N VAL A 143 -14.38 -16.26 5.15
CA VAL A 143 -14.94 -16.52 6.49
C VAL A 143 -15.77 -15.34 7.05
N PHE A 144 -15.91 -14.26 6.27
CA PHE A 144 -16.57 -13.05 6.72
C PHE A 144 -18.08 -13.11 6.52
N THR A 145 -18.82 -12.73 7.56
CA THR A 145 -20.30 -12.77 7.57
C THR A 145 -20.94 -11.71 6.66
N ASP A 146 -20.19 -10.70 6.28
CA ASP A 146 -20.59 -9.59 5.40
C ASP A 146 -20.10 -9.76 3.96
N VAL A 147 -19.73 -11.01 3.57
CA VAL A 147 -19.31 -11.39 2.21
C VAL A 147 -20.12 -12.61 1.79
N ALA A 148 -21.10 -12.41 0.90
CA ALA A 148 -21.98 -13.46 0.44
C ALA A 148 -21.52 -14.08 -0.90
N GLU A 149 -21.81 -15.36 -1.14
CA GLU A 149 -21.41 -16.10 -2.36
C GLU A 149 -21.89 -15.43 -3.67
N GLY A 150 -22.98 -14.67 -3.62
CA GLY A 150 -23.51 -13.91 -4.77
C GLY A 150 -22.83 -12.57 -5.02
N ASP A 151 -21.92 -12.14 -4.16
CA ASP A 151 -21.24 -10.86 -4.31
C ASP A 151 -20.15 -10.94 -5.39
N TYR A 152 -20.05 -9.91 -6.23
CA TYR A 152 -19.04 -9.85 -7.31
C TYR A 152 -17.59 -9.92 -6.80
N TYR A 153 -17.37 -9.61 -5.53
CA TYR A 153 -16.07 -9.62 -4.86
C TYR A 153 -15.81 -10.87 -4.03
N TYR A 154 -16.74 -11.84 -3.99
CA TYR A 154 -16.61 -13.04 -3.17
C TYR A 154 -15.30 -13.79 -3.41
N GLY A 155 -15.00 -14.15 -4.66
CA GLY A 155 -13.75 -14.80 -5.05
C GLY A 155 -12.52 -13.94 -4.78
N ALA A 156 -12.64 -12.63 -4.97
CA ALA A 156 -11.55 -11.70 -4.70
C ALA A 156 -11.19 -11.61 -3.22
N VAL A 157 -12.20 -11.63 -2.34
CA VAL A 157 -11.98 -11.66 -0.87
C VAL A 157 -11.39 -12.99 -0.44
N ALA A 158 -11.85 -14.11 -0.99
CA ALA A 158 -11.28 -15.44 -0.75
C ALA A 158 -9.79 -15.47 -1.11
N TRP A 159 -9.44 -15.04 -2.32
CA TRP A 159 -8.06 -14.92 -2.77
C TRP A 159 -7.22 -14.00 -1.87
N ALA A 160 -7.77 -12.84 -1.47
CA ALA A 160 -7.06 -11.90 -0.63
C ALA A 160 -6.76 -12.44 0.77
N VAL A 161 -7.64 -13.28 1.32
CA VAL A 161 -7.40 -13.99 2.60
C VAL A 161 -6.35 -15.08 2.42
N GLU A 162 -6.49 -15.93 1.40
CA GLU A 162 -5.58 -17.03 1.12
C GLU A 162 -4.15 -16.57 0.91
N ASN A 163 -3.96 -15.44 0.21
CA ASN A 163 -2.65 -14.85 -0.08
C ASN A 163 -2.17 -13.86 0.99
N GLY A 164 -2.84 -13.76 2.14
CA GLY A 164 -2.43 -12.90 3.25
C GLY A 164 -2.54 -11.39 2.96
N VAL A 165 -3.22 -11.00 1.88
CA VAL A 165 -3.43 -9.59 1.51
C VAL A 165 -4.30 -8.89 2.54
N THR A 166 -5.30 -9.60 3.06
CA THR A 166 -6.17 -9.11 4.14
C THR A 166 -6.51 -10.20 5.16
N THR A 167 -6.73 -9.77 6.40
CA THR A 167 -7.30 -10.61 7.48
C THR A 167 -8.69 -10.11 7.90
N GLY A 168 -9.28 -9.18 7.14
CA GLY A 168 -10.51 -8.49 7.52
C GLY A 168 -10.26 -7.19 8.29
N VAL A 169 -11.33 -6.59 8.74
CA VAL A 169 -11.33 -5.51 9.75
C VAL A 169 -11.46 -6.11 11.14
N THR A 170 -12.22 -7.21 11.23
CA THR A 170 -12.27 -8.12 12.38
C THR A 170 -12.18 -9.55 11.85
N ASP A 171 -12.12 -10.54 12.75
CA ASP A 171 -12.08 -11.96 12.37
C ASP A 171 -13.33 -12.40 11.57
N THR A 172 -14.43 -11.67 11.67
CA THR A 172 -15.72 -12.01 11.04
C THR A 172 -16.24 -10.96 10.07
N SER A 173 -15.54 -9.84 9.88
CA SER A 173 -16.00 -8.75 9.02
C SER A 173 -14.91 -8.21 8.11
N PHE A 174 -15.21 -8.10 6.82
CA PHE A 174 -14.35 -7.51 5.80
C PHE A 174 -14.68 -6.03 5.56
N VAL A 175 -15.91 -5.62 5.76
CA VAL A 175 -16.48 -4.28 5.48
C VAL A 175 -16.28 -3.86 4.02
N PRO A 176 -16.89 -4.61 3.07
CA PRO A 176 -16.61 -4.46 1.62
C PRO A 176 -16.96 -3.08 1.05
N GLY A 177 -17.98 -2.44 1.59
CA GLY A 177 -18.49 -1.13 1.14
C GLY A 177 -17.70 0.07 1.65
N ASN A 178 -16.83 -0.10 2.65
CA ASN A 178 -16.09 1.02 3.21
C ASN A 178 -15.06 1.57 2.22
N PRO A 179 -14.83 2.90 2.22
CA PRO A 179 -13.71 3.52 1.51
C PRO A 179 -12.38 2.85 1.91
N CYS A 180 -11.52 2.61 0.93
CA CYS A 180 -10.17 2.16 1.20
C CYS A 180 -9.23 3.37 1.25
N THR A 181 -8.49 3.51 2.35
CA THR A 181 -7.54 4.61 2.51
C THR A 181 -6.25 4.34 1.71
N ARG A 182 -5.46 5.39 1.46
CA ARG A 182 -4.16 5.26 0.79
C ARG A 182 -3.22 4.29 1.50
N GLY A 183 -3.18 4.37 2.86
CA GLY A 183 -2.39 3.45 3.68
C GLY A 183 -2.84 1.99 3.51
N GLN A 184 -4.15 1.74 3.50
CA GLN A 184 -4.70 0.40 3.26
C GLN A 184 -4.38 -0.13 1.85
N ILE A 185 -4.50 0.71 0.81
CA ILE A 185 -4.22 0.30 -0.57
C ILE A 185 -2.75 -0.09 -0.74
N VAL A 186 -1.79 0.73 -0.28
CA VAL A 186 -0.37 0.37 -0.40
C VAL A 186 -0.04 -0.85 0.45
N THR A 187 -0.72 -1.05 1.61
CA THR A 187 -0.57 -2.26 2.42
C THR A 187 -1.08 -3.50 1.67
N PHE A 188 -2.21 -3.41 1.00
CA PHE A 188 -2.72 -4.51 0.18
C PHE A 188 -1.78 -4.83 -0.99
N LEU A 189 -1.29 -3.81 -1.70
CA LEU A 189 -0.29 -3.96 -2.77
C LEU A 189 1.00 -4.62 -2.26
N TYR A 190 1.55 -4.12 -1.16
CA TYR A 190 2.76 -4.64 -0.53
C TYR A 190 2.61 -6.12 -0.15
N ARG A 191 1.48 -6.48 0.49
CA ARG A 191 1.18 -7.88 0.84
C ARG A 191 0.96 -8.75 -0.39
N ALA A 192 0.27 -8.26 -1.40
CA ALA A 192 0.10 -8.96 -2.67
C ALA A 192 1.44 -9.16 -3.42
N ALA A 193 2.41 -8.28 -3.20
CA ALA A 193 3.79 -8.44 -3.70
C ALA A 193 4.64 -9.41 -2.86
N GLY A 194 4.05 -10.13 -1.89
CA GLY A 194 4.74 -11.11 -1.04
C GLY A 194 5.45 -10.48 0.16
N SER A 195 5.09 -9.26 0.56
CA SER A 195 5.68 -8.55 1.71
C SER A 195 7.22 -8.55 1.65
N PRO A 196 7.85 -8.01 0.59
CA PRO A 196 9.29 -8.05 0.43
C PRO A 196 9.99 -7.36 1.60
N ALA A 197 11.18 -7.85 1.98
CA ALA A 197 11.93 -7.30 3.11
C ALA A 197 12.31 -5.83 2.88
N VAL A 198 12.04 -4.99 3.87
CA VAL A 198 12.51 -3.59 3.95
C VAL A 198 13.50 -3.45 5.10
N SER A 199 14.52 -2.61 4.97
CA SER A 199 15.61 -2.50 5.94
C SER A 199 15.25 -1.65 7.18
N GLY A 200 15.65 -2.09 8.39
CA GLY A 200 15.47 -1.36 9.65
C GLY A 200 15.19 -2.27 10.88
N THR A 201 15.42 -1.80 12.11
CA THR A 201 15.19 -2.56 13.36
C THR A 201 14.65 -1.66 14.48
N ALA A 202 13.71 -2.19 15.32
CA ALA A 202 13.31 -1.58 16.58
C ALA A 202 12.83 -2.63 17.62
N GLU A 203 13.05 -2.36 18.93
CA GLU A 203 12.60 -3.20 20.05
C GLU A 203 11.63 -2.39 20.94
N PHE A 204 10.57 -3.02 21.45
CA PHE A 204 9.54 -2.40 22.27
C PHE A 204 9.40 -3.06 23.63
N GLY A 205 9.41 -2.25 24.72
CA GLY A 205 9.36 -2.74 26.09
C GLY A 205 7.98 -3.24 26.57
N ASP A 206 6.91 -2.93 25.85
CA ASP A 206 5.53 -3.33 26.18
C ASP A 206 5.01 -4.52 25.36
N VAL A 207 5.88 -5.15 24.56
CA VAL A 207 5.57 -6.37 23.81
C VAL A 207 6.10 -7.57 24.56
N ALA A 208 5.20 -8.34 25.19
CA ALA A 208 5.58 -9.57 25.84
C ALA A 208 6.06 -10.60 24.79
N THR A 209 7.16 -11.29 25.05
CA THR A 209 7.77 -12.27 24.13
C THR A 209 6.86 -13.45 23.77
N ASN A 210 5.85 -13.72 24.59
CA ASN A 210 4.83 -14.76 24.38
C ASN A 210 3.50 -14.22 23.86
N ALA A 211 3.39 -12.93 23.55
CA ALA A 211 2.20 -12.37 22.92
C ALA A 211 2.03 -12.97 21.50
N TYR A 212 0.82 -13.30 21.11
CA TYR A 212 0.53 -13.88 19.79
C TYR A 212 0.98 -12.97 18.61
N TYR A 213 1.20 -11.70 18.89
CA TYR A 213 1.71 -10.71 17.95
C TYR A 213 3.22 -10.41 18.13
N ALA A 214 3.93 -11.06 19.09
CA ALA A 214 5.31 -10.74 19.40
C ALA A 214 6.23 -10.92 18.19
N ASP A 215 6.11 -12.03 17.48
CA ASP A 215 6.89 -12.31 16.27
C ASP A 215 6.55 -11.35 15.14
N ALA A 216 5.26 -11.01 14.98
CA ALA A 216 4.82 -10.02 13.99
C ALA A 216 5.35 -8.63 14.33
N VAL A 217 5.34 -8.23 15.60
CA VAL A 217 5.91 -6.95 16.07
C VAL A 217 7.43 -6.94 15.94
N ALA A 218 8.12 -8.02 16.30
CA ALA A 218 9.57 -8.15 16.12
C ALA A 218 9.96 -8.11 14.63
N TRP A 219 9.21 -8.79 13.78
CA TRP A 219 9.35 -8.72 12.34
C TRP A 219 9.04 -7.32 11.82
N ALA A 220 7.92 -6.73 12.25
CA ALA A 220 7.51 -5.39 11.89
C ALA A 220 8.54 -4.34 12.32
N ALA A 221 9.06 -4.44 13.54
CA ALA A 221 10.14 -3.59 14.03
C ALA A 221 11.44 -3.78 13.24
N LYS A 222 11.85 -5.04 13.03
CA LYS A 222 13.07 -5.38 12.27
C LYS A 222 13.00 -4.93 10.81
N ASN A 223 11.81 -4.87 10.25
CA ASN A 223 11.57 -4.40 8.88
C ASN A 223 11.07 -2.94 8.83
N GLY A 224 11.08 -2.21 9.97
CA GLY A 224 10.69 -0.80 10.04
C GLY A 224 9.19 -0.52 9.95
N ILE A 225 8.33 -1.57 10.00
CA ILE A 225 6.86 -1.46 9.91
C ILE A 225 6.29 -0.65 11.08
N THR A 226 7.00 -0.68 12.21
CA THR A 226 6.60 0.07 13.39
C THR A 226 7.79 0.63 14.12
N GLY A 227 7.73 1.91 14.47
CA GLY A 227 8.62 2.57 15.44
C GLY A 227 7.97 2.65 16.82
N GLY A 228 6.78 2.04 17.00
CA GLY A 228 5.98 2.18 18.22
C GLY A 228 5.35 3.56 18.37
N ILE A 229 4.82 3.85 19.56
CA ILE A 229 4.16 5.11 19.92
C ILE A 229 5.11 6.12 20.56
N GLY A 230 6.43 5.85 20.54
CA GLY A 230 7.45 6.64 21.23
C GLY A 230 7.85 6.05 22.59
N GLY A 231 8.97 6.51 23.13
CA GLY A 231 9.46 6.04 24.44
C GLY A 231 9.84 4.56 24.51
N GLY A 232 10.08 3.89 23.38
CA GLY A 232 10.38 2.45 23.34
C GLY A 232 9.14 1.56 23.56
N LEU A 233 7.94 2.06 23.28
CA LEU A 233 6.67 1.33 23.43
C LEU A 233 6.01 1.10 22.05
N PHE A 234 5.40 -0.07 21.88
CA PHE A 234 4.62 -0.43 20.70
C PHE A 234 3.18 0.11 20.75
N GLY A 235 2.59 0.17 21.95
CA GLY A 235 1.22 0.62 22.14
C GLY A 235 0.17 -0.42 21.75
N SER A 236 0.42 -1.71 22.05
CA SER A 236 -0.42 -2.85 21.64
C SER A 236 -1.89 -2.78 22.07
N GLY A 237 -2.24 -1.91 23.01
CA GLY A 237 -3.62 -1.68 23.48
C GLY A 237 -4.28 -0.40 22.96
N ASN A 238 -3.62 0.34 22.08
CA ASN A 238 -4.15 1.59 21.55
C ASN A 238 -4.97 1.35 20.29
N ASP A 239 -6.11 2.06 20.17
CA ASP A 239 -6.88 2.07 18.92
C ASP A 239 -6.03 2.66 17.79
N CYS A 240 -6.05 2.02 16.62
CA CYS A 240 -5.45 2.58 15.41
C CYS A 240 -6.31 3.77 14.94
N THR A 241 -5.81 4.97 15.14
CA THR A 241 -6.40 6.21 14.60
C THR A 241 -5.85 6.53 13.22
#